data_001d763ad199c36714cdc2bd77b968eb
#
_entry.id   001d763ad199c36714cdc2bd77b968eb
#
_cell.length_a   1.000
_cell.length_b   1.000
_cell.length_c   1.000
_cell.angle_alpha   90.00
_cell.angle_beta   90.00
_cell.angle_gamma   90.00
#
_symmetry.space_group_name_H-M   'P 1'
#
loop_
_entity.id
_entity.type
_entity.pdbx_description
1 polymer ?
#
loop_
_entity_poly.entity_id
_entity_poly.type
_entity_poly.pdbx_seq_one_letter_code
_entity_poly.pdbx_strand_id
1 'polypeptide(L)'
;MNDIEKICKIARSFSLMEGENKTEIPFLSIYRSTDRKIDMPQLESFYIYVVLDGSIRLYTPSGIMDYLAGQYSISKIDTSNSGYVLTFSDKGDFLALAIELTLNDVISVLLDIDGDFAEKIAAAKLDSGTMTSSDTLVVSSIARLFPIMKEPAHRAFMEKHIKKEIIFYILCGSCGSQFLQSIINIQQAGEIYEINSWIKENFRHSFTVEELAEKRNMSVSLFHQKFKSAVGMGPLQCQKRLRLTEARRLMLDENQNVTEASMEVGYESVSQFTRDYRKMFGMNPKEDILRLCNQLEK
;
A
#
# COMPACT_ATOMS: atom_id res chain seq x y z
N MET A 1 -11.59 25.47 8.61
CA MET A 1 -10.59 24.75 7.81
C MET A 1 -10.27 23.47 8.57
N ASN A 2 -10.57 22.33 7.98
CA ASN A 2 -10.27 21.03 8.58
C ASN A 2 -8.76 20.74 8.52
N ASP A 3 -8.29 19.67 9.19
CA ASP A 3 -6.84 19.40 9.27
C ASP A 3 -6.25 19.01 7.92
N ILE A 4 -6.99 18.30 7.06
CA ILE A 4 -6.57 18.00 5.67
C ILE A 4 -6.37 19.27 4.87
N GLU A 5 -7.29 20.24 4.94
CA GLU A 5 -7.15 21.53 4.25
C GLU A 5 -5.92 22.29 4.73
N LYS A 6 -5.63 22.27 6.05
CA LYS A 6 -4.41 22.88 6.62
C LYS A 6 -3.14 22.21 6.07
N ILE A 7 -3.10 20.88 6.12
CA ILE A 7 -1.98 20.10 5.60
C ILE A 7 -1.78 20.38 4.11
N CYS A 8 -2.85 20.34 3.32
CA CYS A 8 -2.82 20.58 1.89
C CYS A 8 -2.29 21.99 1.57
N LYS A 9 -2.75 23.02 2.29
CA LYS A 9 -2.27 24.40 2.13
C LYS A 9 -0.77 24.53 2.44
N ILE A 10 -0.30 23.88 3.51
CA ILE A 10 1.12 23.93 3.87
C ILE A 10 1.95 23.11 2.87
N ALA A 11 1.52 21.90 2.52
CA ALA A 11 2.20 21.07 1.54
C ALA A 11 2.38 21.80 0.20
N ARG A 12 1.36 22.53 -0.25
CA ARG A 12 1.41 23.35 -1.47
C ARG A 12 2.31 24.59 -1.36
N SER A 13 2.76 24.97 -0.16
CA SER A 13 3.74 26.04 0.00
C SER A 13 5.18 25.62 -0.30
N PHE A 14 5.43 24.31 -0.39
CA PHE A 14 6.70 23.77 -0.85
C PHE A 14 6.76 23.83 -2.39
N SER A 15 7.97 23.95 -2.93
CA SER A 15 8.19 23.86 -4.39
C SER A 15 8.20 22.38 -4.81
N LEU A 16 7.00 21.80 -4.96
CA LEU A 16 6.84 20.37 -5.24
C LEU A 16 7.16 20.06 -6.71
N MET A 17 8.03 19.06 -6.88
CA MET A 17 8.31 18.42 -8.17
C MET A 17 7.32 17.27 -8.41
N GLU A 18 7.27 16.76 -9.63
CA GLU A 18 6.55 15.53 -9.95
C GLU A 18 7.14 14.34 -9.20
N GLY A 19 6.29 13.47 -8.64
CA GLY A 19 6.69 12.31 -7.85
C GLY A 19 6.93 12.62 -6.38
N GLU A 20 7.91 11.95 -5.78
CA GLU A 20 8.25 12.05 -4.36
C GLU A 20 9.04 13.32 -4.04
N ASN A 21 8.60 14.03 -3.01
CA ASN A 21 9.27 15.20 -2.44
C ASN A 21 9.57 14.93 -0.97
N LYS A 22 10.85 14.70 -0.65
CA LYS A 22 11.29 14.51 0.74
C LYS A 22 11.15 15.80 1.53
N THR A 23 10.77 15.67 2.80
CA THR A 23 10.64 16.80 3.72
C THR A 23 11.81 16.87 4.71
N GLU A 24 11.79 17.89 5.55
CA GLU A 24 12.72 18.02 6.68
C GLU A 24 12.55 16.91 7.75
N ILE A 25 11.43 16.19 7.72
CA ILE A 25 11.15 15.05 8.60
C ILE A 25 11.49 13.77 7.84
N PRO A 26 12.50 12.99 8.30
CA PRO A 26 13.07 11.89 7.52
C PRO A 26 12.07 10.81 7.06
N PHE A 27 10.99 10.62 7.82
CA PHE A 27 9.97 9.60 7.55
C PHE A 27 8.72 10.16 6.84
N LEU A 28 8.72 11.43 6.42
CA LEU A 28 7.57 12.07 5.79
C LEU A 28 7.94 12.57 4.39
N SER A 29 7.25 12.08 3.38
CA SER A 29 7.37 12.54 2.00
C SER A 29 6.03 13.08 1.48
N ILE A 30 6.10 14.07 0.59
CA ILE A 30 4.93 14.60 -0.12
C ILE A 30 4.99 14.07 -1.55
N TYR A 31 3.89 13.49 -2.01
CA TYR A 31 3.73 13.00 -3.37
C TYR A 31 2.84 13.93 -4.17
N ARG A 32 3.32 14.36 -5.34
CA ARG A 32 2.57 15.16 -6.29
C ARG A 32 2.57 14.47 -7.64
N SER A 33 1.42 14.42 -8.31
CA SER A 33 1.37 13.94 -9.68
C SER A 33 0.38 14.71 -10.54
N THR A 34 0.78 14.94 -11.79
CA THR A 34 -0.07 15.43 -12.87
C THR A 34 -0.47 14.30 -13.82
N ASP A 35 0.12 13.12 -13.65
CA ASP A 35 -0.19 11.92 -14.41
C ASP A 35 -1.23 11.05 -13.70
N ARG A 36 -2.03 10.33 -14.50
CA ARG A 36 -3.03 9.39 -13.95
C ARG A 36 -2.40 8.15 -13.35
N LYS A 37 -1.34 7.63 -13.95
CA LYS A 37 -0.60 6.49 -13.40
C LYS A 37 0.53 7.01 -12.52
N ILE A 38 0.52 6.61 -11.26
CA ILE A 38 1.55 7.00 -10.30
C ILE A 38 2.19 5.77 -9.68
N ASP A 39 3.48 5.89 -9.38
CA ASP A 39 4.18 4.87 -8.61
C ASP A 39 3.88 5.08 -7.12
N MET A 40 3.55 3.99 -6.43
CA MET A 40 3.39 3.99 -4.98
C MET A 40 4.78 3.95 -4.32
N PRO A 41 4.90 4.45 -3.07
CA PRO A 41 6.17 4.43 -2.36
C PRO A 41 6.80 3.03 -2.36
N GLN A 42 8.06 2.95 -2.80
CA GLN A 42 8.86 1.73 -2.79
C GLN A 42 9.76 1.73 -1.55
N LEU A 43 9.15 1.46 -0.38
CA LEU A 43 9.85 1.44 0.89
C LEU A 43 10.04 -0.01 1.36
N GLU A 44 11.18 -0.29 1.97
CA GLU A 44 11.49 -1.58 2.61
C GLU A 44 10.70 -1.80 3.90
N SER A 45 10.01 -0.75 4.36
CA SER A 45 9.22 -0.69 5.58
C SER A 45 7.75 -0.39 5.28
N PHE A 46 6.94 -0.37 6.32
CA PHE A 46 5.53 0.05 6.20
C PHE A 46 5.44 1.53 5.90
N TYR A 47 4.37 1.91 5.24
CA TYR A 47 4.00 3.32 5.13
C TYR A 47 2.50 3.51 5.25
N ILE A 48 2.13 4.68 5.73
CA ILE A 48 0.77 5.21 5.64
C ILE A 48 0.74 6.14 4.44
N TYR A 49 -0.21 5.95 3.55
CA TYR A 49 -0.43 6.83 2.40
C TYR A 49 -1.73 7.60 2.58
N VAL A 50 -1.64 8.91 2.71
CA VAL A 50 -2.77 9.81 3.00
C VAL A 50 -3.06 10.65 1.79
N VAL A 51 -4.28 10.60 1.25
CA VAL A 51 -4.71 11.47 0.16
C VAL A 51 -5.03 12.85 0.71
N LEU A 52 -4.38 13.88 0.18
CA LEU A 52 -4.60 15.27 0.57
C LEU A 52 -5.57 15.99 -0.37
N ASP A 53 -5.44 15.75 -1.68
CA ASP A 53 -6.23 16.42 -2.71
C ASP A 53 -6.36 15.53 -3.94
N GLY A 54 -7.55 15.48 -4.54
CA GLY A 54 -7.90 14.52 -5.57
C GLY A 54 -8.35 13.16 -5.01
N SER A 55 -8.32 12.13 -5.85
CA SER A 55 -8.63 10.75 -5.47
C SER A 55 -7.81 9.74 -6.25
N ILE A 56 -7.52 8.60 -5.65
CA ILE A 56 -6.70 7.54 -6.21
C ILE A 56 -7.36 6.19 -6.08
N ARG A 57 -7.18 5.35 -7.08
CA ARG A 57 -7.55 3.93 -7.09
C ARG A 57 -6.33 3.05 -6.88
N LEU A 58 -6.41 2.13 -5.94
CA LEU A 58 -5.43 1.08 -5.72
C LEU A 58 -6.04 -0.28 -6.07
N TYR A 59 -5.27 -1.05 -6.82
CA TYR A 59 -5.59 -2.43 -7.16
C TYR A 59 -4.90 -3.34 -6.16
N THR A 60 -5.69 -3.96 -5.29
CA THR A 60 -5.18 -4.89 -4.30
C THR A 60 -5.70 -6.30 -4.59
N PRO A 61 -5.05 -7.32 -4.06
CA PRO A 61 -5.56 -8.68 -4.15
C PRO A 61 -6.94 -8.88 -3.51
N SER A 62 -7.29 -8.04 -2.54
CA SER A 62 -8.60 -8.05 -1.87
C SER A 62 -9.69 -7.37 -2.70
N GLY A 63 -9.33 -6.55 -3.68
CA GLY A 63 -10.26 -5.82 -4.55
C GLY A 63 -9.71 -4.49 -5.05
N ILE A 64 -10.61 -3.72 -5.63
CA ILE A 64 -10.36 -2.35 -6.09
C ILE A 64 -10.80 -1.41 -4.97
N MET A 65 -9.93 -0.48 -4.59
CA MET A 65 -10.19 0.48 -3.53
C MET A 65 -9.92 1.89 -4.01
N ASP A 66 -10.93 2.74 -3.87
CA ASP A 66 -10.83 4.17 -4.16
C ASP A 66 -10.64 4.93 -2.85
N TYR A 67 -9.66 5.84 -2.84
CA TYR A 67 -9.33 6.68 -1.70
C TYR A 67 -9.56 8.15 -2.06
N LEU A 68 -10.33 8.82 -1.22
CA LEU A 68 -10.64 10.23 -1.34
C LEU A 68 -9.76 11.07 -0.41
N ALA A 69 -9.75 12.38 -0.62
CA ALA A 69 -9.07 13.31 0.28
C ALA A 69 -9.51 13.11 1.74
N GLY A 70 -8.54 13.03 2.64
CA GLY A 70 -8.72 12.73 4.07
C GLY A 70 -8.70 11.24 4.42
N GLN A 71 -8.72 10.36 3.45
CA GLN A 71 -8.57 8.93 3.69
C GLN A 71 -7.10 8.50 3.61
N TYR A 72 -6.76 7.45 4.35
CA TYR A 72 -5.44 6.87 4.29
C TYR A 72 -5.49 5.35 4.12
N SER A 73 -4.46 4.82 3.49
CA SER A 73 -4.16 3.39 3.43
C SER A 73 -2.92 3.06 4.22
N ILE A 74 -2.84 1.84 4.73
CA ILE A 74 -1.63 1.30 5.33
C ILE A 74 -1.09 0.24 4.37
N SER A 75 0.19 0.38 3.98
CA SER A 75 0.82 -0.57 3.07
C SER A 75 0.92 -1.95 3.69
N LYS A 76 0.74 -2.96 2.86
CA LYS A 76 0.96 -4.38 3.19
C LYS A 76 2.03 -4.94 2.27
N ILE A 77 2.52 -6.12 2.63
CA ILE A 77 3.48 -6.86 1.80
C ILE A 77 2.98 -7.11 0.36
N ASP A 78 1.67 -7.13 0.15
CA ASP A 78 0.99 -7.34 -1.13
C ASP A 78 0.36 -6.06 -1.72
N THR A 79 0.67 -4.87 -1.19
CA THR A 79 0.22 -3.60 -1.77
C THR A 79 0.80 -3.42 -3.17
N SER A 80 -0.02 -2.90 -4.09
CA SER A 80 0.40 -2.61 -5.46
C SER A 80 1.54 -1.59 -5.51
N ASN A 81 2.42 -1.73 -6.49
CA ASN A 81 3.50 -0.77 -6.75
C ASN A 81 3.03 0.47 -7.52
N SER A 82 1.79 0.48 -8.01
CA SER A 82 1.22 1.60 -8.75
C SER A 82 -0.21 1.90 -8.32
N GLY A 83 -0.60 3.16 -8.46
CA GLY A 83 -1.94 3.65 -8.28
C GLY A 83 -2.44 4.37 -9.53
N TYR A 84 -3.76 4.58 -9.62
CA TYR A 84 -4.39 5.30 -10.71
C TYR A 84 -5.20 6.48 -10.17
N VAL A 85 -4.82 7.70 -10.55
CA VAL A 85 -5.51 8.92 -10.14
C VAL A 85 -6.86 9.02 -10.86
N LEU A 86 -7.93 9.00 -10.09
CA LEU A 86 -9.30 9.11 -10.59
C LEU A 86 -9.67 10.57 -10.85
N THR A 87 -9.42 11.42 -9.85
CA THR A 87 -9.67 12.85 -9.94
C THR A 87 -8.45 13.65 -9.51
N PHE A 88 -8.17 14.71 -10.24
CA PHE A 88 -7.20 15.71 -9.85
C PHE A 88 -7.87 16.83 -9.04
N SER A 89 -7.08 17.59 -8.31
CA SER A 89 -7.51 18.82 -7.63
C SER A 89 -7.92 19.90 -8.64
N ASP A 90 -8.52 20.98 -8.16
CA ASP A 90 -8.81 22.18 -8.98
C ASP A 90 -7.54 22.81 -9.59
N LYS A 91 -6.36 22.43 -9.11
CA LYS A 91 -5.06 22.87 -9.65
C LYS A 91 -4.49 21.93 -10.71
N GLY A 92 -5.21 20.87 -11.06
CA GLY A 92 -4.82 19.90 -12.08
C GLY A 92 -3.75 18.91 -11.62
N ASP A 93 -3.57 18.72 -10.31
CA ASP A 93 -2.64 17.76 -9.73
C ASP A 93 -3.32 16.88 -8.67
N PHE A 94 -2.70 15.75 -8.37
CA PHE A 94 -3.00 14.88 -7.24
C PHE A 94 -1.95 15.13 -6.16
N LEU A 95 -2.37 15.14 -4.88
CA LEU A 95 -1.48 15.37 -3.76
C LEU A 95 -1.72 14.34 -2.65
N ALA A 96 -0.64 13.75 -2.15
CA ALA A 96 -0.69 12.78 -1.05
C ALA A 96 0.55 12.89 -0.15
N LEU A 97 0.50 12.24 1.00
CA LEU A 97 1.63 12.06 1.91
C LEU A 97 1.95 10.57 2.04
N ALA A 98 3.24 10.25 2.19
CA ALA A 98 3.68 8.96 2.70
C ALA A 98 4.42 9.15 4.02
N ILE A 99 4.07 8.36 5.01
CA ILE A 99 4.72 8.31 6.32
C ILE A 99 5.30 6.92 6.50
N GLU A 100 6.62 6.85 6.52
CA GLU A 100 7.33 5.61 6.74
C GLU A 100 7.31 5.20 8.21
N LEU A 101 6.97 3.93 8.44
CA LEU A 101 6.92 3.31 9.76
C LEU A 101 7.86 2.11 9.80
N THR A 102 8.80 2.10 10.73
CA THR A 102 9.67 0.93 10.95
C THR A 102 9.09 -0.02 11.97
N LEU A 103 9.54 -1.27 11.94
CA LEU A 103 9.22 -2.25 12.98
C LEU A 103 9.58 -1.73 14.39
N ASN A 104 10.75 -1.09 14.52
CA ASN A 104 11.21 -0.56 15.80
C ASN A 104 10.29 0.55 16.32
N ASP A 105 9.73 1.38 15.43
CA ASP A 105 8.76 2.41 15.82
C ASP A 105 7.54 1.77 16.48
N VAL A 106 7.00 0.70 15.86
CA VAL A 106 5.81 0.03 16.38
C VAL A 106 6.10 -0.75 17.66
N ILE A 107 7.22 -1.46 17.73
CA ILE A 107 7.64 -2.14 18.97
C ILE A 107 7.78 -1.12 20.11
N SER A 108 8.35 0.06 19.84
CA SER A 108 8.51 1.09 20.86
C SER A 108 7.16 1.60 21.40
N VAL A 109 6.12 1.65 20.58
CA VAL A 109 4.76 1.99 21.00
C VAL A 109 4.15 0.85 21.82
N LEU A 110 4.28 -0.40 21.35
CA LEU A 110 3.75 -1.56 22.06
C LEU A 110 4.36 -1.74 23.46
N LEU A 111 5.63 -1.38 23.64
CA LEU A 111 6.29 -1.40 24.94
C LEU A 111 5.84 -0.27 25.91
N ASP A 112 5.34 0.83 25.34
CA ASP A 112 4.83 1.97 26.11
C ASP A 112 3.36 1.81 26.51
N ILE A 113 2.62 0.86 25.88
CA ILE A 113 1.21 0.59 26.19
C ILE A 113 1.08 -0.53 27.23
N ASP A 114 -0.03 -0.50 27.98
CA ASP A 114 -0.39 -1.57 28.91
C ASP A 114 -0.53 -2.92 28.17
N GLY A 115 0.02 -3.98 28.77
CA GLY A 115 0.00 -5.34 28.23
C GLY A 115 -1.38 -5.86 27.92
N ASP A 116 -2.37 -5.61 28.79
CA ASP A 116 -3.77 -6.01 28.59
C ASP A 116 -4.38 -5.35 27.35
N PHE A 117 -3.97 -4.12 27.04
CA PHE A 117 -4.43 -3.41 25.85
C PHE A 117 -3.78 -3.95 24.59
N ALA A 118 -2.48 -4.26 24.61
CA ALA A 118 -1.79 -4.90 23.48
C ALA A 118 -2.39 -6.28 23.16
N GLU A 119 -2.74 -7.08 24.17
CA GLU A 119 -3.42 -8.37 23.99
C GLU A 119 -4.82 -8.21 23.39
N LYS A 120 -5.59 -7.20 23.77
CA LYS A 120 -6.90 -6.90 23.17
C LYS A 120 -6.79 -6.54 21.69
N ILE A 121 -5.79 -5.75 21.30
CA ILE A 121 -5.53 -5.43 19.88
C ILE A 121 -5.20 -6.72 19.11
N ALA A 122 -4.33 -7.58 19.67
CA ALA A 122 -3.91 -8.81 19.02
C ALA A 122 -5.05 -9.84 18.90
N ALA A 123 -5.96 -9.89 19.89
CA ALA A 123 -7.10 -10.81 19.92
C ALA A 123 -8.30 -10.33 19.08
N ALA A 124 -8.33 -9.07 18.63
CA ALA A 124 -9.41 -8.56 17.80
C ALA A 124 -9.52 -9.34 16.49
N LYS A 125 -10.77 -9.67 16.09
CA LYS A 125 -11.00 -10.41 14.84
C LYS A 125 -10.43 -9.65 13.65
N LEU A 126 -9.62 -10.36 12.86
CA LEU A 126 -9.15 -9.86 11.57
C LEU A 126 -10.36 -9.69 10.64
N ASP A 127 -10.69 -8.45 10.34
CA ASP A 127 -11.58 -8.17 9.22
C ASP A 127 -10.79 -8.39 7.92
N SER A 128 -11.37 -9.11 6.96
CA SER A 128 -10.74 -9.39 5.66
C SER A 128 -10.67 -8.14 4.75
N GLY A 129 -11.15 -7.01 5.25
CA GLY A 129 -11.19 -5.74 4.54
C GLY A 129 -9.82 -5.12 4.27
N THR A 130 -9.81 -4.13 3.44
CA THR A 130 -8.64 -3.28 3.15
C THR A 130 -8.39 -2.36 4.34
N MET A 131 -7.12 -2.14 4.70
CA MET A 131 -6.76 -1.19 5.77
C MET A 131 -6.95 0.25 5.27
N THR A 132 -8.21 0.69 5.26
CA THR A 132 -8.61 2.06 4.91
C THR A 132 -9.29 2.69 6.12
N SER A 133 -8.88 3.87 6.49
CA SER A 133 -9.54 4.63 7.56
C SER A 133 -9.56 6.13 7.23
N SER A 134 -10.52 6.81 7.81
CA SER A 134 -10.62 8.28 7.85
C SER A 134 -10.55 8.81 9.28
N ASP A 135 -9.75 8.16 10.13
CA ASP A 135 -9.62 8.52 11.54
C ASP A 135 -9.05 9.95 11.69
N THR A 136 -9.86 10.81 12.28
CA THR A 136 -9.51 12.23 12.47
C THR A 136 -8.33 12.43 13.41
N LEU A 137 -8.10 11.51 14.37
CA LEU A 137 -6.98 11.58 15.31
C LEU A 137 -5.65 11.32 14.61
N VAL A 138 -5.61 10.35 13.69
CA VAL A 138 -4.42 10.10 12.87
C VAL A 138 -4.10 11.32 12.01
N VAL A 139 -5.10 11.88 11.34
CA VAL A 139 -4.91 13.06 10.48
C VAL A 139 -4.48 14.29 11.28
N SER A 140 -5.08 14.53 12.46
CA SER A 140 -4.70 15.65 13.31
C SER A 140 -3.27 15.53 13.86
N SER A 141 -2.84 14.31 14.18
CA SER A 141 -1.44 14.06 14.58
C SER A 141 -0.48 14.33 13.42
N ILE A 142 -0.82 13.92 12.20
CA ILE A 142 -0.04 14.23 11.00
C ILE A 142 0.06 15.74 10.78
N ALA A 143 -1.03 16.49 10.97
CA ALA A 143 -1.03 17.94 10.81
C ALA A 143 -0.01 18.66 11.72
N ARG A 144 0.28 18.09 12.89
CA ARG A 144 1.25 18.63 13.85
C ARG A 144 2.71 18.47 13.41
N LEU A 145 3.02 17.62 12.44
CA LEU A 145 4.35 17.48 11.87
C LEU A 145 4.79 18.73 11.10
N PHE A 146 3.87 19.41 10.44
CA PHE A 146 4.20 20.52 9.54
C PHE A 146 4.75 21.76 10.26
N PRO A 147 4.17 22.25 11.37
CA PRO A 147 4.71 23.39 12.10
C PRO A 147 6.14 23.16 12.61
N ILE A 148 6.48 21.93 13.03
CA ILE A 148 7.79 21.64 13.62
C ILE A 148 8.92 21.55 12.59
N MET A 149 8.63 21.44 11.28
CA MET A 149 9.65 21.37 10.24
C MET A 149 10.57 22.59 10.25
N LYS A 150 10.04 23.77 10.60
CA LYS A 150 10.78 25.04 10.57
C LYS A 150 11.67 25.27 11.81
N GLU A 151 11.55 24.44 12.83
CA GLU A 151 12.23 24.61 14.11
C GLU A 151 13.06 23.35 14.47
N PRO A 152 14.35 23.29 14.05
CA PRO A 152 15.17 22.07 14.17
C PRO A 152 15.22 21.47 15.59
N ALA A 153 15.29 22.31 16.64
CA ALA A 153 15.35 21.83 18.02
C ALA A 153 14.03 21.16 18.45
N HIS A 154 12.89 21.75 18.11
CA HIS A 154 11.58 21.17 18.37
C HIS A 154 11.36 19.91 17.55
N ARG A 155 11.79 19.93 16.27
CA ARG A 155 11.66 18.81 15.36
C ARG A 155 12.34 17.55 15.90
N ALA A 156 13.61 17.62 16.27
CA ALA A 156 14.39 16.48 16.75
C ALA A 156 13.74 15.72 17.91
N PHE A 157 13.01 16.45 18.77
CA PHE A 157 12.27 15.86 19.89
C PHE A 157 10.86 15.43 19.48
N MET A 158 10.09 16.34 18.88
CA MET A 158 8.65 16.15 18.65
C MET A 158 8.32 15.17 17.55
N GLU A 159 9.15 15.06 16.49
CA GLU A 159 8.87 14.18 15.36
C GLU A 159 8.70 12.72 15.78
N LYS A 160 9.55 12.24 16.72
CA LYS A 160 9.47 10.87 17.26
C LYS A 160 8.21 10.66 18.11
N HIS A 161 7.83 11.65 18.90
CA HIS A 161 6.63 11.57 19.75
C HIS A 161 5.36 11.60 18.93
N ILE A 162 5.29 12.47 17.92
CA ILE A 162 4.15 12.52 17.01
C ILE A 162 4.06 11.24 16.19
N LYS A 163 5.19 10.66 15.74
CA LYS A 163 5.21 9.38 15.06
C LYS A 163 4.64 8.25 15.93
N LYS A 164 5.02 8.18 17.21
CA LYS A 164 4.44 7.24 18.17
C LYS A 164 2.93 7.44 18.35
N GLU A 165 2.49 8.69 18.45
CA GLU A 165 1.07 9.03 18.56
C GLU A 165 0.26 8.56 17.33
N ILE A 166 0.78 8.78 16.12
CA ILE A 166 0.18 8.29 14.89
C ILE A 166 0.02 6.77 14.93
N ILE A 167 1.09 6.05 15.28
CA ILE A 167 1.07 4.57 15.40
C ILE A 167 0.06 4.13 16.45
N PHE A 168 0.02 4.78 17.60
CA PHE A 168 -0.92 4.48 18.67
C PHE A 168 -2.37 4.61 18.21
N TYR A 169 -2.73 5.71 17.54
CA TYR A 169 -4.09 5.88 17.03
C TYR A 169 -4.46 4.87 15.94
N ILE A 170 -3.51 4.45 15.09
CA ILE A 170 -3.74 3.37 14.13
C ILE A 170 -4.02 2.05 14.87
N LEU A 171 -3.26 1.73 15.91
CA LEU A 171 -3.45 0.51 16.71
C LEU A 171 -4.79 0.52 17.44
N CYS A 172 -5.26 1.69 17.90
CA CYS A 172 -6.57 1.86 18.53
C CYS A 172 -7.74 1.86 17.52
N GLY A 173 -7.46 2.13 16.25
CA GLY A 173 -8.48 2.24 15.20
C GLY A 173 -8.97 0.90 14.68
N SER A 174 -9.92 0.95 13.76
CA SER A 174 -10.53 -0.25 13.13
C SER A 174 -9.53 -1.17 12.43
N CYS A 175 -8.39 -0.63 11.99
CA CYS A 175 -7.34 -1.37 11.31
C CYS A 175 -6.22 -1.90 12.23
N GLY A 176 -6.31 -1.66 13.54
CA GLY A 176 -5.21 -1.90 14.48
C GLY A 176 -4.73 -3.36 14.52
N SER A 177 -5.65 -4.31 14.62
CA SER A 177 -5.30 -5.74 14.62
C SER A 177 -4.68 -6.22 13.31
N GLN A 178 -5.18 -5.75 12.17
CA GLN A 178 -4.63 -6.07 10.85
C GLN A 178 -3.24 -5.46 10.68
N PHE A 179 -3.04 -4.22 11.14
CA PHE A 179 -1.76 -3.53 11.13
C PHE A 179 -0.73 -4.29 11.97
N LEU A 180 -1.07 -4.63 13.21
CA LEU A 180 -0.19 -5.41 14.10
C LEU A 180 0.17 -6.77 13.49
N GLN A 181 -0.79 -7.51 12.94
CA GLN A 181 -0.53 -8.79 12.29
C GLN A 181 0.38 -8.66 11.07
N SER A 182 0.22 -7.59 10.29
CA SER A 182 1.09 -7.32 9.14
C SER A 182 2.54 -7.10 9.58
N ILE A 183 2.76 -6.41 10.69
CA ILE A 183 4.08 -6.17 11.27
C ILE A 183 4.72 -7.47 11.76
N ILE A 184 3.97 -8.29 12.49
CA ILE A 184 4.45 -9.60 12.98
C ILE A 184 4.87 -10.48 11.79
N ASN A 185 4.05 -10.50 10.74
CA ASN A 185 4.34 -11.27 9.52
C ASN A 185 5.64 -10.80 8.84
N ILE A 186 5.88 -9.49 8.77
CA ILE A 186 7.11 -8.95 8.16
C ILE A 186 8.33 -9.23 9.02
N GLN A 187 8.23 -9.14 10.35
CA GLN A 187 9.34 -9.49 11.24
C GLN A 187 9.76 -10.96 11.06
N GLN A 188 8.79 -11.86 10.88
CA GLN A 188 9.08 -13.26 10.62
C GLN A 188 9.57 -13.51 9.18
N ALA A 189 9.32 -12.58 8.29
CA ALA A 189 9.58 -12.71 6.87
C ALA A 189 10.96 -12.23 6.43
N GLY A 190 11.65 -11.35 7.17
CA GLY A 190 13.02 -10.86 6.88
C GLY A 190 13.45 -10.97 5.41
N GLU A 191 14.25 -12.00 5.11
CA GLU A 191 14.74 -12.31 3.76
C GLU A 191 13.64 -12.55 2.71
N ILE A 192 12.43 -12.92 3.14
CA ILE A 192 11.27 -13.16 2.26
C ILE A 192 10.69 -11.84 1.76
N TYR A 193 10.81 -10.77 2.54
CA TYR A 193 10.33 -9.45 2.12
C TYR A 193 11.03 -8.96 0.85
N GLU A 194 12.36 -9.08 0.79
CA GLU A 194 13.14 -8.68 -0.38
C GLU A 194 12.78 -9.53 -1.61
N ILE A 195 12.56 -10.85 -1.43
CA ILE A 195 12.09 -11.71 -2.51
C ILE A 195 10.69 -11.30 -2.99
N ASN A 196 9.80 -10.96 -2.07
CA ASN A 196 8.45 -10.50 -2.44
C ASN A 196 8.49 -9.17 -3.19
N SER A 197 9.36 -8.24 -2.78
CA SER A 197 9.58 -6.98 -3.51
C SER A 197 10.13 -7.25 -4.91
N TRP A 198 11.13 -8.15 -5.02
CA TRP A 198 11.64 -8.58 -6.32
C TRP A 198 10.55 -9.20 -7.20
N ILE A 199 9.65 -10.04 -6.66
CA ILE A 199 8.52 -10.61 -7.40
C ILE A 199 7.58 -9.50 -7.88
N LYS A 200 7.30 -8.47 -7.06
CA LYS A 200 6.46 -7.32 -7.45
C LYS A 200 7.04 -6.52 -8.61
N GLU A 201 8.34 -6.39 -8.67
CA GLU A 201 9.02 -5.69 -9.77
C GLU A 201 9.13 -6.55 -11.03
N ASN A 202 9.24 -7.88 -10.86
CA ASN A 202 9.55 -8.81 -11.94
C ASN A 202 8.40 -9.77 -12.29
N PHE A 203 7.17 -9.54 -11.83
CA PHE A 203 6.05 -10.47 -12.02
C PHE A 203 5.70 -10.76 -13.48
N ARG A 204 6.06 -9.85 -14.40
CA ARG A 204 5.83 -10.01 -15.84
C ARG A 204 6.74 -11.09 -16.44
N HIS A 205 7.91 -11.32 -15.87
CA HIS A 205 8.87 -12.32 -16.32
C HIS A 205 8.61 -13.68 -15.65
N SER A 206 8.96 -14.75 -16.33
CA SER A 206 8.93 -16.09 -15.75
C SER A 206 10.13 -16.28 -14.80
N PHE A 207 9.91 -16.96 -13.71
CA PHE A 207 10.93 -17.42 -12.76
C PHE A 207 10.50 -18.75 -12.13
N THR A 208 11.44 -19.48 -11.57
CA THR A 208 11.17 -20.71 -10.85
C THR A 208 11.30 -20.50 -9.34
N VAL A 209 10.70 -21.40 -8.55
CA VAL A 209 10.81 -21.37 -7.09
C VAL A 209 12.24 -21.71 -6.66
N GLU A 210 12.90 -22.56 -7.44
CA GLU A 210 14.29 -22.96 -7.28
C GLU A 210 15.23 -21.76 -7.36
N GLU A 211 15.10 -20.93 -8.39
CA GLU A 211 15.88 -19.69 -8.56
C GLU A 211 15.71 -18.73 -7.39
N LEU A 212 14.50 -18.59 -6.86
CA LEU A 212 14.24 -17.73 -5.72
C LEU A 212 14.81 -18.28 -4.41
N ALA A 213 14.75 -19.59 -4.22
CA ALA A 213 15.30 -20.26 -3.05
C ALA A 213 16.84 -20.18 -3.04
N GLU A 214 17.49 -20.39 -4.21
CA GLU A 214 18.92 -20.29 -4.38
C GLU A 214 19.45 -18.88 -4.06
N LYS A 215 18.75 -17.82 -4.50
CA LYS A 215 19.10 -16.42 -4.15
C LYS A 215 19.23 -16.19 -2.64
N ARG A 216 18.67 -17.05 -1.80
CA ARG A 216 18.68 -16.93 -0.33
C ARG A 216 19.36 -18.12 0.37
N ASN A 217 20.08 -18.93 -0.38
CA ASN A 217 20.74 -20.14 0.15
C ASN A 217 19.79 -21.04 0.95
N MET A 218 18.53 -21.17 0.50
CA MET A 218 17.50 -21.98 1.13
C MET A 218 17.17 -23.21 0.29
N SER A 219 16.77 -24.31 0.96
CA SER A 219 16.09 -25.39 0.23
C SER A 219 14.72 -24.91 -0.26
N VAL A 220 14.25 -25.44 -1.39
CA VAL A 220 12.95 -25.11 -1.99
C VAL A 220 11.80 -25.27 -0.98
N SER A 221 11.82 -26.35 -0.21
CA SER A 221 10.79 -26.62 0.81
C SER A 221 10.79 -25.58 1.92
N LEU A 222 11.95 -25.21 2.45
CA LEU A 222 12.09 -24.19 3.50
C LEU A 222 11.67 -22.82 2.97
N PHE A 223 12.11 -22.45 1.77
CA PHE A 223 11.73 -21.20 1.13
C PHE A 223 10.21 -21.12 0.93
N HIS A 224 9.60 -22.17 0.36
CA HIS A 224 8.16 -22.20 0.13
C HIS A 224 7.36 -22.07 1.44
N GLN A 225 7.80 -22.76 2.51
CA GLN A 225 7.17 -22.68 3.82
C GLN A 225 7.27 -21.25 4.41
N LYS A 226 8.48 -20.67 4.42
CA LYS A 226 8.70 -19.30 4.92
C LYS A 226 7.92 -18.29 4.09
N PHE A 227 7.95 -18.38 2.76
CA PHE A 227 7.23 -17.48 1.88
C PHE A 227 5.72 -17.56 2.10
N LYS A 228 5.16 -18.76 2.18
CA LYS A 228 3.74 -18.96 2.45
C LYS A 228 3.32 -18.45 3.84
N SER A 229 4.17 -18.61 4.85
CA SER A 229 3.92 -18.06 6.19
C SER A 229 3.89 -16.53 6.18
N ALA A 230 4.81 -15.89 5.44
CA ALA A 230 4.96 -14.44 5.39
C ALA A 230 3.92 -13.75 4.51
N VAL A 231 3.67 -14.31 3.32
CA VAL A 231 2.83 -13.69 2.26
C VAL A 231 1.42 -14.28 2.22
N GLY A 232 1.17 -15.39 2.94
CA GLY A 232 -0.11 -16.10 2.97
C GLY A 232 -0.34 -17.02 1.76
N MET A 233 0.57 -17.03 0.77
CA MET A 233 0.47 -17.86 -0.43
C MET A 233 1.86 -18.24 -0.98
N GLY A 234 1.91 -19.21 -1.90
CA GLY A 234 3.17 -19.58 -2.54
C GLY A 234 3.66 -18.53 -3.56
N PRO A 235 4.99 -18.53 -3.90
CA PRO A 235 5.60 -17.53 -4.79
C PRO A 235 4.94 -17.42 -6.17
N LEU A 236 4.71 -18.56 -6.84
CA LEU A 236 4.04 -18.57 -8.15
C LEU A 236 2.57 -18.14 -8.07
N GLN A 237 1.91 -18.40 -6.95
CA GLN A 237 0.55 -17.91 -6.72
C GLN A 237 0.54 -16.39 -6.51
N CYS A 238 1.55 -15.85 -5.80
CA CYS A 238 1.76 -14.43 -5.65
C CYS A 238 1.97 -13.75 -7.02
N GLN A 239 2.89 -14.27 -7.85
CA GLN A 239 3.12 -13.79 -9.22
C GLN A 239 1.83 -13.78 -10.04
N LYS A 240 1.11 -14.91 -10.04
CA LYS A 240 -0.16 -15.02 -10.78
C LYS A 240 -1.17 -13.95 -10.34
N ARG A 241 -1.27 -13.73 -9.05
CA ARG A 241 -2.17 -12.74 -8.46
C ARG A 241 -1.82 -11.32 -8.90
N LEU A 242 -0.53 -10.97 -8.89
CA LEU A 242 -0.03 -9.67 -9.38
C LEU A 242 -0.34 -9.49 -10.87
N ARG A 243 -0.06 -10.50 -11.71
CA ARG A 243 -0.40 -10.47 -13.16
C ARG A 243 -1.88 -10.21 -13.39
N LEU A 244 -2.74 -10.96 -12.71
CA LEU A 244 -4.19 -10.84 -12.90
C LEU A 244 -4.74 -9.50 -12.39
N THR A 245 -4.21 -8.99 -11.28
CA THR A 245 -4.60 -7.69 -10.74
C THR A 245 -4.17 -6.55 -11.67
N GLU A 246 -2.95 -6.60 -12.19
CA GLU A 246 -2.47 -5.60 -13.14
C GLU A 246 -3.22 -5.68 -14.48
N ALA A 247 -3.50 -6.88 -15.01
CA ALA A 247 -4.30 -7.01 -16.22
C ALA A 247 -5.71 -6.40 -16.04
N ARG A 248 -6.33 -6.58 -14.89
CA ARG A 248 -7.61 -5.96 -14.54
C ARG A 248 -7.53 -4.44 -14.60
N ARG A 249 -6.46 -3.85 -14.07
CA ARG A 249 -6.18 -2.42 -14.11
C ARG A 249 -6.01 -1.94 -15.56
N LEU A 250 -5.17 -2.62 -16.35
CA LEU A 250 -4.93 -2.28 -17.76
C LEU A 250 -6.23 -2.26 -18.58
N MET A 251 -7.09 -3.27 -18.36
CA MET A 251 -8.37 -3.35 -19.05
C MET A 251 -9.36 -2.26 -18.58
N LEU A 252 -9.36 -1.92 -17.30
CA LEU A 252 -10.31 -0.96 -16.72
C LEU A 252 -9.89 0.51 -16.95
N ASP A 253 -8.63 0.84 -16.70
CA ASP A 253 -8.14 2.21 -16.68
C ASP A 253 -7.50 2.64 -18.02
N GLU A 254 -6.87 1.69 -18.71
CA GLU A 254 -6.19 1.95 -20.00
C GLU A 254 -6.99 1.42 -21.21
N ASN A 255 -8.20 0.88 -20.98
CA ASN A 255 -9.08 0.33 -22.02
C ASN A 255 -8.43 -0.74 -22.91
N GLN A 256 -7.42 -1.45 -22.39
CA GLN A 256 -6.79 -2.53 -23.12
C GLN A 256 -7.76 -3.69 -23.32
N ASN A 257 -7.68 -4.36 -24.47
CA ASN A 257 -8.44 -5.58 -24.66
C ASN A 257 -7.81 -6.77 -23.90
N VAL A 258 -8.56 -7.87 -23.78
CA VAL A 258 -8.14 -9.07 -23.03
C VAL A 258 -6.82 -9.64 -23.52
N THR A 259 -6.59 -9.62 -24.82
CA THR A 259 -5.38 -10.17 -25.46
C THR A 259 -4.17 -9.30 -25.11
N GLU A 260 -4.28 -7.99 -25.31
CA GLU A 260 -3.23 -7.03 -25.00
C GLU A 260 -2.86 -7.10 -23.51
N ALA A 261 -3.83 -6.96 -22.61
CA ALA A 261 -3.60 -7.02 -21.19
C ALA A 261 -2.95 -8.33 -20.72
N SER A 262 -3.40 -9.48 -21.29
CA SER A 262 -2.82 -10.78 -20.93
C SER A 262 -1.36 -10.92 -21.34
N MET A 263 -1.00 -10.44 -22.53
CA MET A 263 0.39 -10.48 -23.04
C MET A 263 1.28 -9.52 -22.22
N GLU A 264 0.82 -8.32 -21.96
CA GLU A 264 1.59 -7.31 -21.21
C GLU A 264 1.94 -7.77 -19.80
N VAL A 265 1.06 -8.52 -19.15
CA VAL A 265 1.36 -9.04 -17.80
C VAL A 265 2.13 -10.37 -17.81
N GLY A 266 2.55 -10.85 -18.99
CA GLY A 266 3.45 -12.00 -19.13
C GLY A 266 2.74 -13.36 -19.23
N TYR A 267 1.49 -13.43 -19.72
CA TYR A 267 0.87 -14.69 -20.12
C TYR A 267 1.20 -15.00 -21.58
N GLU A 268 1.58 -16.25 -21.84
CA GLU A 268 1.82 -16.77 -23.20
C GLU A 268 0.54 -17.24 -23.89
N SER A 269 -0.54 -17.45 -23.13
CA SER A 269 -1.81 -17.95 -23.62
C SER A 269 -2.98 -17.20 -23.02
N VAL A 270 -3.78 -16.55 -23.88
CA VAL A 270 -5.04 -15.89 -23.52
C VAL A 270 -6.04 -16.87 -22.89
N SER A 271 -6.04 -18.14 -23.32
CA SER A 271 -6.91 -19.17 -22.77
C SER A 271 -6.53 -19.53 -21.33
N GLN A 272 -5.24 -19.60 -21.04
CA GLN A 272 -4.76 -19.82 -19.67
C GLN A 272 -5.06 -18.61 -18.78
N PHE A 273 -4.79 -17.39 -19.28
CA PHE A 273 -5.14 -16.15 -18.61
C PHE A 273 -6.63 -16.12 -18.23
N THR A 274 -7.53 -16.37 -19.19
CA THR A 274 -8.99 -16.34 -18.97
C THR A 274 -9.44 -17.32 -17.89
N ARG A 275 -8.87 -18.54 -17.87
CA ARG A 275 -9.16 -19.55 -16.82
C ARG A 275 -8.70 -19.09 -15.45
N ASP A 276 -7.48 -18.58 -15.36
CA ASP A 276 -6.89 -18.09 -14.10
C ASP A 276 -7.64 -16.86 -13.60
N TYR A 277 -8.01 -15.94 -14.51
CA TYR A 277 -8.78 -14.75 -14.21
C TYR A 277 -10.17 -15.11 -13.63
N ARG A 278 -10.89 -16.02 -14.30
CA ARG A 278 -12.19 -16.48 -13.81
C ARG A 278 -12.09 -17.17 -12.45
N LYS A 279 -11.02 -17.95 -12.22
CA LYS A 279 -10.78 -18.60 -10.94
C LYS A 279 -10.55 -17.57 -9.82
N MET A 280 -9.90 -16.46 -10.12
CA MET A 280 -9.57 -15.43 -9.13
C MET A 280 -10.72 -14.46 -8.87
N PHE A 281 -11.40 -13.99 -9.92
CA PHE A 281 -12.42 -12.94 -9.82
C PHE A 281 -13.86 -13.46 -9.97
N GLY A 282 -14.05 -14.74 -10.22
CA GLY A 282 -15.36 -15.38 -10.34
C GLY A 282 -16.06 -15.16 -11.69
N MET A 283 -15.54 -14.30 -12.57
CA MET A 283 -16.11 -13.91 -13.85
C MET A 283 -15.07 -13.92 -14.97
N ASN A 284 -15.52 -13.97 -16.21
CA ASN A 284 -14.63 -13.78 -17.37
C ASN A 284 -14.14 -12.32 -17.43
N PRO A 285 -12.94 -12.06 -18.00
CA PRO A 285 -12.38 -10.71 -18.02
C PRO A 285 -13.34 -9.66 -18.59
N LYS A 286 -13.95 -9.90 -19.75
CA LYS A 286 -14.90 -8.95 -20.38
C LYS A 286 -16.13 -8.65 -19.53
N GLU A 287 -16.71 -9.67 -18.92
CA GLU A 287 -17.90 -9.54 -18.06
C GLU A 287 -17.58 -8.74 -16.79
N ASP A 288 -16.42 -9.03 -16.20
CA ASP A 288 -15.97 -8.34 -14.98
C ASP A 288 -15.70 -6.86 -15.23
N ILE A 289 -15.00 -6.52 -16.31
CA ILE A 289 -14.71 -5.13 -16.66
C ILE A 289 -16.01 -4.37 -16.96
N LEU A 290 -16.92 -4.94 -17.74
CA LEU A 290 -18.21 -4.31 -18.03
C LEU A 290 -19.01 -4.04 -16.74
N ARG A 291 -19.02 -5.01 -15.81
CA ARG A 291 -19.68 -4.84 -14.51
C ARG A 291 -19.06 -3.71 -13.70
N LEU A 292 -17.70 -3.64 -13.67
CA LEU A 292 -16.97 -2.61 -12.92
C LEU A 292 -17.20 -1.23 -13.51
N CYS A 293 -17.17 -1.06 -14.83
CA CYS A 293 -17.50 0.21 -15.49
C CYS A 293 -18.91 0.68 -15.09
N ASN A 294 -19.91 -0.21 -15.17
CA ASN A 294 -21.29 0.12 -14.79
C ASN A 294 -21.47 0.46 -13.29
N GLN A 295 -20.58 -0.02 -12.42
CA GLN A 295 -20.59 0.30 -10.98
C GLN A 295 -19.91 1.64 -10.68
N LEU A 296 -18.97 2.04 -11.51
CA LEU A 296 -18.18 3.28 -11.32
C LEU A 296 -18.85 4.50 -11.95
N GLU A 297 -19.83 4.31 -12.85
CA GLU A 297 -20.66 5.37 -13.44
C GLU A 297 -21.87 5.76 -12.58
N LYS A 298 -22.12 5.05 -11.47
CA LYS A 298 -23.19 5.34 -10.50
C LYS A 298 -22.66 6.06 -9.27
#